data_8cf2c9c1ff8d644d7425b5b32fd61532
#
_entry.id   8cf2c9c1ff8d644d7425b5b32fd61532
#
_cell.length_a   1.000
_cell.length_b   1.000
_cell.length_c   1.000
_cell.angle_alpha   90.00
_cell.angle_beta   90.00
_cell.angle_gamma   90.00
#
_symmetry.space_group_name_H-M   'P 1'
#
loop_
_entity.id
_entity.type
_entity.pdbx_description
1 polymer ?
#
loop_
_entity_poly.entity_id
_entity_poly.type
_entity_poly.pdbx_seq_one_letter_code
_entity_poly.pdbx_strand_id
1 'polypeptide(L)'
;RNYKGNWTLGTSGLQIVSGGQNSNSITVRAISNPGGTMSGTIYANVVLPNGSSVSVAKTVSIGAPSITSVSGPDQVGAGGSASFTASPIFMEDEGNYQWMVSPNTASMSAYRYSNSVTFSAPGTYIVGCRSTSTCGTPGSYVIKTVSVTGYYYSVSTSSSTHMVNISKETQIQDQFSVMLETRPTYTLYNQSTGALVREGTFLREG
;
A
#
# COMPACT_ATOMS: atom_id res chain seq x y z
N ARG A 1 11.39 -42.26 -3.94
CA ARG A 1 10.25 -43.15 -4.29
C ARG A 1 9.02 -42.28 -4.41
N ASN A 2 8.37 -42.26 -5.57
CA ASN A 2 7.11 -41.52 -5.79
C ASN A 2 5.97 -42.43 -5.30
N TYR A 3 5.41 -42.12 -4.14
CA TYR A 3 4.20 -42.77 -3.66
C TYR A 3 2.98 -42.22 -4.38
N LYS A 4 2.06 -43.09 -4.72
CA LYS A 4 0.77 -42.72 -5.29
C LYS A 4 -0.31 -42.81 -4.22
N GLY A 5 -1.20 -41.86 -4.16
CA GLY A 5 -2.26 -41.78 -3.16
C GLY A 5 -3.65 -41.60 -3.79
N ASN A 6 -4.64 -41.88 -2.99
CA ASN A 6 -6.01 -41.56 -3.28
C ASN A 6 -6.36 -40.22 -2.59
N TRP A 7 -6.81 -39.27 -3.37
CA TRP A 7 -7.13 -37.94 -2.90
C TRP A 7 -8.63 -37.79 -2.74
N THR A 8 -9.06 -37.19 -1.65
CA THR A 8 -10.45 -36.88 -1.38
C THR A 8 -10.61 -35.47 -0.86
N LEU A 9 -11.81 -34.91 -1.04
CA LEU A 9 -12.16 -33.56 -0.61
C LEU A 9 -13.12 -33.63 0.57
N GLY A 10 -12.80 -32.95 1.65
CA GLY A 10 -13.65 -32.78 2.83
C GLY A 10 -14.59 -31.57 2.74
N THR A 11 -14.85 -31.06 1.54
CA THR A 11 -15.75 -29.92 1.35
C THR A 11 -16.44 -30.01 -0.02
N SER A 12 -17.69 -29.55 -0.09
CA SER A 12 -18.44 -29.43 -1.32
C SER A 12 -18.06 -28.20 -2.18
N GLY A 13 -17.25 -27.27 -1.64
CA GLY A 13 -16.82 -26.07 -2.34
C GLY A 13 -15.66 -26.27 -3.31
N LEU A 14 -15.05 -27.44 -3.34
CA LEU A 14 -13.93 -27.81 -4.20
C LEU A 14 -14.33 -28.92 -5.16
N GLN A 15 -13.71 -28.92 -6.34
CA GLN A 15 -13.79 -29.98 -7.34
C GLN A 15 -12.39 -30.41 -7.76
N ILE A 16 -12.18 -31.71 -7.86
CA ILE A 16 -10.96 -32.24 -8.48
C ILE A 16 -11.03 -32.04 -9.99
N VAL A 17 -10.03 -31.34 -10.53
CA VAL A 17 -9.90 -31.07 -11.97
C VAL A 17 -9.03 -32.14 -12.63
N SER A 18 -7.95 -32.56 -11.96
CA SER A 18 -7.07 -33.60 -12.45
C SER A 18 -6.37 -34.32 -11.28
N GLY A 19 -5.88 -35.50 -11.52
CA GLY A 19 -5.36 -36.38 -10.48
C GLY A 19 -6.48 -37.10 -9.73
N GLY A 20 -6.29 -37.42 -8.46
CA GLY A 20 -7.30 -38.03 -7.62
C GLY A 20 -6.94 -39.46 -7.22
N GLN A 21 -7.36 -40.46 -7.96
CA GLN A 21 -7.03 -41.83 -7.63
C GLN A 21 -5.67 -42.24 -8.19
N ASN A 22 -4.90 -42.94 -7.36
CA ASN A 22 -3.61 -43.53 -7.73
C ASN A 22 -2.64 -42.49 -8.36
N SER A 23 -2.67 -41.25 -7.85
CA SER A 23 -1.87 -40.11 -8.32
C SER A 23 -0.95 -39.56 -7.26
N ASN A 24 0.21 -39.04 -7.67
CA ASN A 24 1.14 -38.34 -6.77
C ASN A 24 0.81 -36.85 -6.57
N SER A 25 -0.17 -36.36 -7.31
CA SER A 25 -0.63 -34.97 -7.25
C SER A 25 -2.10 -34.85 -7.54
N ILE A 26 -2.69 -33.72 -7.15
CA ILE A 26 -4.07 -33.36 -7.41
C ILE A 26 -4.13 -31.88 -7.82
N THR A 27 -5.00 -31.57 -8.78
CA THR A 27 -5.39 -30.21 -9.08
C THR A 27 -6.85 -30.01 -8.69
N VAL A 28 -7.11 -28.98 -7.89
CA VAL A 28 -8.47 -28.63 -7.43
C VAL A 28 -8.83 -27.22 -7.88
N ARG A 29 -10.13 -26.95 -8.01
CA ARG A 29 -10.67 -25.61 -8.22
C ARG A 29 -11.88 -25.38 -7.32
N ALA A 30 -12.20 -24.13 -7.03
CA ALA A 30 -13.47 -23.77 -6.41
C ALA A 30 -14.62 -23.96 -7.41
N ILE A 31 -15.75 -24.53 -6.96
CA ILE A 31 -16.92 -24.81 -7.83
C ILE A 31 -17.72 -23.52 -8.06
N SER A 32 -17.78 -22.64 -7.05
CA SER A 32 -18.47 -21.36 -7.11
C SER A 32 -17.65 -20.28 -6.39
N ASN A 33 -17.90 -19.03 -6.76
CA ASN A 33 -17.43 -17.92 -5.93
C ASN A 33 -18.34 -17.87 -4.68
N PRO A 34 -17.84 -18.25 -3.49
CA PRO A 34 -18.71 -18.43 -2.32
C PRO A 34 -19.24 -17.12 -1.72
N GLY A 35 -19.07 -15.97 -2.37
CA GLY A 35 -19.49 -14.67 -1.81
C GLY A 35 -18.98 -14.37 -0.40
N GLY A 36 -18.17 -15.25 0.15
CA GLY A 36 -17.58 -15.23 1.49
C GLY A 36 -16.40 -16.17 1.60
N THR A 37 -15.86 -16.31 2.80
CA THR A 37 -14.72 -17.19 3.07
C THR A 37 -15.20 -18.62 3.33
N MET A 38 -14.55 -19.58 2.72
CA MET A 38 -14.79 -21.01 2.91
C MET A 38 -13.45 -21.68 3.21
N SER A 39 -13.43 -22.63 4.13
CA SER A 39 -12.28 -23.50 4.30
C SER A 39 -12.64 -24.92 3.88
N GLY A 40 -11.71 -25.58 3.22
CA GLY A 40 -11.83 -26.95 2.80
C GLY A 40 -10.61 -27.76 3.17
N THR A 41 -10.79 -29.08 3.35
CA THR A 41 -9.68 -29.97 3.63
C THR A 41 -9.50 -30.93 2.47
N ILE A 42 -8.25 -31.08 2.05
CA ILE A 42 -7.84 -32.06 1.04
C ILE A 42 -7.11 -33.18 1.78
N TYR A 43 -7.50 -34.42 1.53
CA TYR A 43 -6.89 -35.60 2.10
C TYR A 43 -6.12 -36.40 1.04
N ALA A 44 -4.94 -36.87 1.39
CA ALA A 44 -4.18 -37.82 0.61
C ALA A 44 -4.02 -39.12 1.42
N ASN A 45 -4.56 -40.22 0.94
CA ASN A 45 -4.43 -41.54 1.53
C ASN A 45 -3.43 -42.36 0.70
N VAL A 46 -2.29 -42.71 1.30
CA VAL A 46 -1.20 -43.41 0.65
C VAL A 46 -1.08 -44.78 1.25
N VAL A 47 -1.10 -45.82 0.43
CA VAL A 47 -0.81 -47.18 0.83
C VAL A 47 0.70 -47.46 0.70
N LEU A 48 1.30 -47.83 1.78
CA LEU A 48 2.74 -48.17 1.83
C LEU A 48 3.01 -49.60 1.33
N PRO A 49 4.25 -49.94 0.92
CA PRO A 49 4.60 -51.27 0.44
C PRO A 49 4.36 -52.39 1.43
N ASN A 50 4.30 -52.08 2.73
CA ASN A 50 4.00 -53.05 3.79
C ASN A 50 2.49 -53.26 4.02
N GLY A 51 1.63 -52.67 3.17
CA GLY A 51 0.17 -52.75 3.27
C GLY A 51 -0.47 -51.77 4.28
N SER A 52 0.33 -51.04 5.05
CA SER A 52 -0.21 -50.00 5.93
C SER A 52 -0.61 -48.73 5.13
N SER A 53 -1.56 -47.95 5.62
CA SER A 53 -1.97 -46.70 5.03
C SER A 53 -1.60 -45.50 5.90
N VAL A 54 -1.22 -44.41 5.23
CA VAL A 54 -0.98 -43.09 5.87
C VAL A 54 -1.92 -42.08 5.23
N SER A 55 -2.62 -41.33 6.07
CA SER A 55 -3.46 -40.23 5.65
C SER A 55 -2.81 -38.88 6.03
N VAL A 56 -2.72 -37.98 5.08
CA VAL A 56 -2.25 -36.61 5.28
C VAL A 56 -3.37 -35.65 4.87
N ALA A 57 -3.60 -34.63 5.66
CA ALA A 57 -4.61 -33.60 5.41
C ALA A 57 -3.97 -32.24 5.24
N LYS A 58 -4.51 -31.45 4.30
CA LYS A 58 -4.16 -30.05 4.10
C LYS A 58 -5.44 -29.23 4.06
N THR A 59 -5.57 -28.27 4.98
CA THR A 59 -6.62 -27.27 4.92
C THR A 59 -6.25 -26.19 3.93
N VAL A 60 -7.20 -25.83 3.06
CA VAL A 60 -7.10 -24.75 2.09
C VAL A 60 -8.22 -23.76 2.36
N SER A 61 -7.91 -22.49 2.30
CA SER A 61 -8.90 -21.41 2.39
C SER A 61 -9.30 -20.97 0.99
N ILE A 62 -10.59 -20.76 0.81
CA ILE A 62 -11.20 -20.37 -0.46
C ILE A 62 -11.93 -19.06 -0.23
N GLY A 63 -11.67 -18.05 -1.04
CA GLY A 63 -12.32 -16.76 -0.94
C GLY A 63 -11.85 -15.83 -2.06
N ALA A 64 -12.57 -14.74 -2.25
CA ALA A 64 -12.12 -13.68 -3.15
C ALA A 64 -10.94 -12.94 -2.52
N PRO A 65 -9.82 -12.77 -3.24
CA PRO A 65 -8.72 -11.95 -2.77
C PRO A 65 -9.19 -10.52 -2.50
N SER A 66 -8.89 -10.02 -1.32
CA SER A 66 -9.32 -8.67 -0.93
C SER A 66 -8.29 -7.98 -0.04
N ILE A 67 -8.38 -6.66 0.02
CA ILE A 67 -7.66 -5.83 0.98
C ILE A 67 -8.65 -5.45 2.07
N THR A 68 -8.27 -5.56 3.34
CA THR A 68 -9.11 -5.22 4.49
C THR A 68 -8.79 -3.87 5.10
N SER A 69 -7.53 -3.47 5.04
CA SER A 69 -7.09 -2.17 5.55
C SER A 69 -5.84 -1.67 4.82
N VAL A 70 -5.67 -0.37 4.83
CA VAL A 70 -4.41 0.30 4.50
C VAL A 70 -3.98 1.08 5.73
N SER A 71 -2.78 0.77 6.23
CA SER A 71 -2.16 1.41 7.39
C SER A 71 -1.01 2.31 6.96
N GLY A 72 -0.72 3.33 7.76
CA GLY A 72 0.32 4.32 7.54
C GLY A 72 0.09 5.56 8.39
N PRO A 73 0.94 6.57 8.34
CA PRO A 73 0.79 7.80 9.12
C PRO A 73 -0.43 8.61 8.69
N ASP A 74 -1.04 9.32 9.64
CA ASP A 74 -2.13 10.27 9.37
C ASP A 74 -1.60 11.62 8.88
N GLN A 75 -0.35 11.95 9.20
CA GLN A 75 0.29 13.21 8.85
C GLN A 75 1.72 12.99 8.35
N VAL A 76 2.11 13.78 7.36
CA VAL A 76 3.47 13.80 6.78
C VAL A 76 3.83 15.23 6.44
N GLY A 77 5.10 15.61 6.57
CA GLY A 77 5.58 16.92 6.08
C GLY A 77 5.70 16.94 4.55
N ALA A 78 5.44 18.07 3.92
CA ALA A 78 5.67 18.26 2.49
C ALA A 78 7.15 18.03 2.15
N GLY A 79 7.43 17.37 1.04
CA GLY A 79 8.75 16.87 0.66
C GLY A 79 9.15 15.55 1.36
N GLY A 80 8.37 15.10 2.33
CA GLY A 80 8.60 13.85 3.06
C GLY A 80 8.06 12.62 2.35
N SER A 81 8.59 11.47 2.76
CA SER A 81 8.11 10.16 2.31
C SER A 81 7.54 9.37 3.49
N ALA A 82 6.54 8.56 3.21
CA ALA A 82 5.93 7.67 4.19
C ALA A 82 5.64 6.29 3.59
N SER A 83 5.71 5.27 4.43
CA SER A 83 5.39 3.89 4.06
C SER A 83 3.96 3.55 4.44
N PHE A 84 3.27 2.87 3.53
CA PHE A 84 1.92 2.35 3.71
C PHE A 84 1.92 0.85 3.50
N THR A 85 1.08 0.16 4.27
CA THR A 85 0.97 -1.30 4.21
C THR A 85 -0.49 -1.70 4.07
N ALA A 86 -0.79 -2.55 3.10
CA ALA A 86 -2.09 -3.16 2.91
C ALA A 86 -2.18 -4.50 3.63
N SER A 87 -3.32 -4.79 4.25
CA SER A 87 -3.60 -6.07 4.89
C SER A 87 -4.44 -6.95 3.95
N PRO A 88 -3.84 -7.97 3.33
CA PRO A 88 -4.54 -8.84 2.39
C PRO A 88 -5.27 -9.99 3.09
N ILE A 89 -6.34 -10.48 2.45
CA ILE A 89 -6.97 -11.76 2.74
C ILE A 89 -7.01 -12.58 1.45
N PHE A 90 -6.66 -13.87 1.53
CA PHE A 90 -6.59 -14.82 0.40
C PHE A 90 -5.70 -14.37 -0.77
N MET A 91 -4.73 -13.53 -0.49
CA MET A 91 -3.70 -13.15 -1.44
C MET A 91 -2.41 -13.83 -1.03
N GLU A 92 -1.87 -14.68 -1.91
CA GLU A 92 -0.52 -15.20 -1.74
C GLU A 92 0.51 -14.10 -1.98
N ASP A 93 1.78 -14.34 -1.64
CA ASP A 93 2.86 -13.36 -1.78
C ASP A 93 2.99 -12.73 -3.18
N GLU A 94 2.48 -13.39 -4.20
CA GLU A 94 2.45 -12.93 -5.58
C GLU A 94 1.11 -12.29 -5.99
N GLY A 95 0.21 -12.05 -5.03
CA GLY A 95 -1.08 -11.42 -5.29
C GLY A 95 -0.92 -10.07 -6.00
N ASN A 96 -1.83 -9.81 -6.93
CA ASN A 96 -1.85 -8.56 -7.67
C ASN A 96 -2.40 -7.43 -6.80
N TYR A 97 -1.52 -6.54 -6.37
CA TYR A 97 -1.86 -5.33 -5.64
C TYR A 97 -1.87 -4.14 -6.58
N GLN A 98 -2.92 -3.36 -6.53
CA GLN A 98 -2.97 -2.09 -7.24
C GLN A 98 -3.07 -0.95 -6.23
N TRP A 99 -2.04 -0.13 -6.19
CA TRP A 99 -1.95 1.05 -5.37
C TRP A 99 -2.36 2.30 -6.16
N MET A 100 -2.89 3.26 -5.44
CA MET A 100 -3.18 4.60 -5.96
C MET A 100 -2.83 5.67 -4.94
N VAL A 101 -2.52 6.85 -5.43
CA VAL A 101 -2.43 8.08 -4.65
C VAL A 101 -3.19 9.19 -5.37
N SER A 102 -3.94 9.99 -4.64
CA SER A 102 -4.68 11.13 -5.17
C SER A 102 -4.59 12.30 -4.19
N PRO A 103 -4.31 13.52 -4.65
CA PRO A 103 -3.98 13.89 -6.03
C PRO A 103 -2.65 13.29 -6.51
N ASN A 104 -2.45 13.21 -7.81
CA ASN A 104 -1.27 12.61 -8.45
C ASN A 104 0.00 13.49 -8.40
N THR A 105 0.01 14.50 -7.54
CA THR A 105 1.19 15.34 -7.23
C THR A 105 2.19 14.63 -6.31
N ALA A 106 1.85 13.45 -5.78
CA ALA A 106 2.75 12.59 -5.04
C ALA A 106 3.32 11.50 -5.97
N SER A 107 4.56 11.08 -5.73
CA SER A 107 5.16 9.92 -6.37
C SER A 107 5.04 8.70 -5.47
N MET A 108 4.94 7.50 -6.07
CA MET A 108 4.85 6.26 -5.30
C MET A 108 5.77 5.17 -5.86
N SER A 109 6.29 4.34 -4.96
CA SER A 109 7.03 3.12 -5.27
C SER A 109 6.38 1.97 -4.51
N ALA A 110 5.60 1.18 -5.22
CA ALA A 110 4.81 0.10 -4.65
C ALA A 110 5.46 -1.26 -4.92
N TYR A 111 5.48 -2.10 -3.89
CA TYR A 111 5.89 -3.49 -4.01
C TYR A 111 4.94 -4.37 -3.18
N ARG A 112 4.13 -5.19 -3.85
CA ARG A 112 3.15 -6.07 -3.20
C ARG A 112 2.23 -5.30 -2.24
N TYR A 113 2.18 -5.72 -0.98
CA TYR A 113 1.37 -5.11 0.09
C TYR A 113 1.98 -3.82 0.67
N SER A 114 3.15 -3.38 0.20
CA SER A 114 3.85 -2.19 0.69
C SER A 114 3.97 -1.13 -0.38
N ASN A 115 3.84 0.13 0.00
CA ASN A 115 4.02 1.28 -0.88
C ASN A 115 4.71 2.41 -0.15
N SER A 116 5.73 2.99 -0.75
CA SER A 116 6.37 4.22 -0.28
C SER A 116 5.87 5.38 -1.13
N VAL A 117 5.32 6.39 -0.47
CA VAL A 117 4.76 7.58 -1.12
C VAL A 117 5.53 8.81 -0.69
N THR A 118 6.00 9.59 -1.67
CA THR A 118 6.66 10.89 -1.45
C THR A 118 5.70 12.01 -1.83
N PHE A 119 5.42 12.89 -0.88
CA PHE A 119 4.46 13.99 -1.01
C PHE A 119 5.19 15.29 -1.31
N SER A 120 5.02 15.82 -2.52
CA SER A 120 5.72 17.04 -2.96
C SER A 120 5.06 18.33 -2.48
N ALA A 121 3.77 18.31 -2.16
CA ALA A 121 2.99 19.49 -1.84
C ALA A 121 2.11 19.27 -0.60
N PRO A 122 1.83 20.35 0.19
CA PRO A 122 0.82 20.31 1.24
C PRO A 122 -0.56 20.01 0.68
N GLY A 123 -1.42 19.39 1.48
CA GLY A 123 -2.79 19.08 1.11
C GLY A 123 -3.30 17.79 1.73
N THR A 124 -4.51 17.41 1.37
CA THR A 124 -5.10 16.12 1.76
C THR A 124 -4.92 15.13 0.63
N TYR A 125 -4.32 13.99 0.96
CA TYR A 125 -4.08 12.90 0.03
C TYR A 125 -4.87 11.66 0.42
N ILE A 126 -5.22 10.88 -0.57
CA ILE A 126 -5.82 9.56 -0.41
C ILE A 126 -4.82 8.54 -0.95
N VAL A 127 -4.37 7.64 -0.09
CA VAL A 127 -3.56 6.47 -0.48
C VAL A 127 -4.46 5.25 -0.43
N GLY A 128 -4.55 4.51 -1.52
CA GLY A 128 -5.45 3.36 -1.61
C GLY A 128 -4.77 2.13 -2.18
N CYS A 129 -5.30 0.97 -1.78
CA CYS A 129 -4.89 -0.32 -2.33
C CYS A 129 -6.11 -1.18 -2.61
N ARG A 130 -6.08 -1.93 -3.71
CA ARG A 130 -7.06 -2.96 -4.02
C ARG A 130 -6.39 -4.22 -4.56
N SER A 131 -7.12 -5.32 -4.47
CA SER A 131 -6.73 -6.56 -5.13
C SER A 131 -7.13 -6.51 -6.62
N THR A 132 -6.21 -6.93 -7.49
CA THR A 132 -6.48 -7.21 -8.92
C THR A 132 -6.32 -8.71 -9.15
N SER A 133 -7.25 -9.49 -8.67
CA SER A 133 -7.21 -10.93 -8.84
C SER A 133 -7.43 -11.31 -10.32
N THR A 134 -6.67 -12.29 -10.80
CA THR A 134 -6.90 -12.93 -12.11
C THR A 134 -8.17 -13.79 -12.13
N CYS A 135 -8.75 -14.08 -10.95
CA CYS A 135 -9.92 -14.93 -10.76
C CYS A 135 -11.19 -14.15 -10.41
N GLY A 136 -11.32 -12.89 -10.83
CA GLY A 136 -12.53 -12.13 -10.51
C GLY A 136 -12.47 -10.66 -10.88
N THR A 137 -13.57 -9.96 -10.59
CA THR A 137 -13.63 -8.50 -10.73
C THR A 137 -12.70 -7.86 -9.72
N PRO A 138 -11.90 -6.84 -10.09
CA PRO A 138 -11.07 -6.12 -9.12
C PRO A 138 -11.91 -5.61 -7.96
N GLY A 139 -11.43 -5.79 -6.73
CA GLY A 139 -12.08 -5.27 -5.53
C GLY A 139 -12.12 -3.72 -5.53
N SER A 140 -12.94 -3.16 -4.65
CA SER A 140 -12.91 -1.72 -4.39
C SER A 140 -11.61 -1.32 -3.70
N TYR A 141 -11.18 -0.07 -3.90
CA TYR A 141 -10.06 0.46 -3.14
C TYR A 141 -10.40 0.60 -1.66
N VAL A 142 -9.53 0.10 -0.82
CA VAL A 142 -9.48 0.45 0.61
C VAL A 142 -8.52 1.61 0.74
N ILE A 143 -8.97 2.68 1.36
CA ILE A 143 -8.31 3.98 1.36
C ILE A 143 -7.84 4.40 2.75
N LYS A 144 -6.77 5.18 2.78
CA LYS A 144 -6.23 5.91 3.93
C LYS A 144 -6.09 7.38 3.55
N THR A 145 -6.67 8.27 4.34
CA THR A 145 -6.48 9.72 4.18
C THR A 145 -5.24 10.17 4.94
N VAL A 146 -4.43 11.01 4.32
CA VAL A 146 -3.18 11.55 4.84
C VAL A 146 -3.20 13.06 4.73
N SER A 147 -2.94 13.77 5.81
CA SER A 147 -2.74 15.21 5.83
C SER A 147 -1.26 15.52 5.61
N VAL A 148 -0.95 16.22 4.53
CA VAL A 148 0.42 16.67 4.25
C VAL A 148 0.52 18.14 4.59
N THR A 149 1.38 18.46 5.55
CA THR A 149 1.58 19.82 6.07
C THR A 149 2.93 20.35 5.64
N GLY A 150 3.01 21.64 5.39
CA GLY A 150 4.26 22.33 5.07
C GLY A 150 4.03 23.62 4.31
N TYR A 151 5.06 24.42 4.29
CA TYR A 151 5.10 25.69 3.56
C TYR A 151 6.42 25.81 2.80
N TYR A 152 6.36 26.43 1.66
CA TYR A 152 7.55 26.83 0.93
C TYR A 152 7.76 28.34 1.09
N TYR A 153 8.98 28.70 1.48
CA TYR A 153 9.41 30.08 1.46
C TYR A 153 10.16 30.34 0.15
N SER A 154 9.73 31.32 -0.60
CA SER A 154 10.51 31.87 -1.69
C SER A 154 11.15 33.16 -1.21
N VAL A 155 12.47 33.18 -1.12
CA VAL A 155 13.24 34.40 -0.83
C VAL A 155 13.79 34.90 -2.16
N SER A 156 13.26 36.02 -2.64
CA SER A 156 13.80 36.68 -3.83
C SER A 156 14.83 37.71 -3.39
N THR A 157 16.08 37.51 -3.79
CA THR A 157 17.11 38.53 -3.73
C THR A 157 17.27 39.14 -5.12
N SER A 158 17.90 40.30 -5.24
CA SER A 158 18.14 40.94 -6.54
C SER A 158 18.94 40.11 -7.55
N SER A 159 19.50 38.97 -7.12
CA SER A 159 20.38 38.12 -7.95
C SER A 159 20.09 36.63 -7.89
N SER A 160 19.29 36.11 -6.95
CA SER A 160 18.99 34.68 -6.83
C SER A 160 17.68 34.43 -6.05
N THR A 161 16.99 33.37 -6.42
CA THR A 161 15.83 32.88 -5.68
C THR A 161 16.22 31.63 -4.92
N HIS A 162 16.03 31.64 -3.60
CA HIS A 162 16.24 30.48 -2.74
C HIS A 162 14.91 29.97 -2.24
N MET A 163 14.66 28.67 -2.39
CA MET A 163 13.47 28.01 -1.85
C MET A 163 13.83 27.23 -0.60
N VAL A 164 13.13 27.52 0.48
CA VAL A 164 13.28 26.82 1.76
C VAL A 164 11.99 26.09 2.09
N ASN A 165 12.05 24.80 2.32
CA ASN A 165 10.92 23.98 2.72
C ASN A 165 10.80 23.98 4.24
N ILE A 166 9.63 24.38 4.76
CA ILE A 166 9.35 24.39 6.20
C ILE A 166 8.29 23.32 6.50
N SER A 167 8.69 22.34 7.28
CA SER A 167 7.88 21.16 7.59
C SER A 167 6.94 21.30 8.78
N LYS A 168 6.84 22.49 9.44
CA LYS A 168 5.94 22.70 10.58
C LYS A 168 5.04 23.92 10.40
N GLU A 169 3.76 23.66 10.44
CA GLU A 169 2.68 24.61 10.21
C GLU A 169 2.45 25.62 11.35
N THR A 170 2.85 25.31 12.57
CA THR A 170 2.39 26.02 13.77
C THR A 170 3.31 27.09 14.32
N GLN A 171 4.55 27.17 13.89
CA GLN A 171 5.47 28.23 14.31
C GLN A 171 6.44 28.56 13.19
N ILE A 172 6.10 29.56 12.40
CA ILE A 172 7.04 30.25 11.56
C ILE A 172 7.82 31.18 12.49
N GLN A 173 8.93 30.70 13.00
CA GLN A 173 9.91 31.58 13.63
C GLN A 173 10.79 32.12 12.51
N ASP A 174 10.79 33.45 12.35
CA ASP A 174 11.55 34.19 11.34
C ASP A 174 13.07 34.18 11.69
N GLN A 175 13.62 33.03 12.03
CA GLN A 175 15.06 32.90 12.28
C GLN A 175 15.77 32.38 11.03
N PHE A 176 15.90 33.25 10.05
CA PHE A 176 16.83 33.06 8.95
C PHE A 176 18.00 34.03 9.08
N SER A 177 19.15 33.53 9.47
CA SER A 177 20.41 34.29 9.35
C SER A 177 20.86 34.23 7.91
N VAL A 178 20.44 35.19 7.10
CA VAL A 178 21.00 35.40 5.79
C VAL A 178 21.92 36.61 5.86
N MET A 179 23.22 36.38 5.72
CA MET A 179 24.21 37.47 5.56
C MET A 179 24.01 38.09 4.18
N LEU A 180 23.16 39.10 4.10
CA LEU A 180 22.93 39.89 2.89
C LEU A 180 23.17 41.37 3.20
N GLU A 181 23.84 42.04 2.31
CA GLU A 181 24.11 43.48 2.42
C GLU A 181 22.83 44.34 2.25
N THR A 182 21.76 43.76 1.71
CA THR A 182 20.46 44.38 1.51
C THR A 182 19.37 43.66 2.32
N ARG A 183 18.29 44.36 2.69
CA ARG A 183 17.12 43.75 3.39
C ARG A 183 16.23 43.06 2.38
N PRO A 184 16.37 41.74 2.15
CA PRO A 184 15.48 41.06 1.22
C PRO A 184 14.06 40.97 1.79
N THR A 185 13.09 41.06 0.90
CA THR A 185 11.69 40.74 1.22
C THR A 185 11.42 39.25 0.98
N TYR A 186 10.52 38.68 1.76
CA TYR A 186 10.02 37.33 1.51
C TYR A 186 8.51 37.35 1.35
N THR A 187 8.00 36.44 0.55
CA THR A 187 6.58 36.20 0.35
C THR A 187 6.31 34.71 0.51
N LEU A 188 5.42 34.38 1.43
CA LEU A 188 5.05 33.01 1.74
C LEU A 188 3.69 32.70 1.13
N TYR A 189 3.61 31.64 0.33
CA TYR A 189 2.37 31.17 -0.24
C TYR A 189 2.01 29.78 0.29
N ASN A 190 0.72 29.53 0.49
CA ASN A 190 0.21 28.20 0.66
C ASN A 190 0.31 27.46 -0.69
N GLN A 191 1.09 26.39 -0.75
CA GLN A 191 1.36 25.73 -2.00
C GLN A 191 0.14 25.02 -2.60
N SER A 192 -0.77 24.52 -1.76
CA SER A 192 -1.96 23.80 -2.26
C SER A 192 -3.04 24.75 -2.80
N THR A 193 -3.13 25.97 -2.27
CA THR A 193 -4.16 26.93 -2.64
C THR A 193 -3.62 28.10 -3.45
N GLY A 194 -2.31 28.33 -3.48
CA GLY A 194 -1.68 29.51 -4.04
C GLY A 194 -1.94 30.79 -3.25
N ALA A 195 -2.63 30.70 -2.12
CA ALA A 195 -2.98 31.87 -1.32
C ALA A 195 -1.76 32.44 -0.60
N LEU A 196 -1.66 33.78 -0.57
CA LEU A 196 -0.66 34.49 0.22
C LEU A 196 -0.89 34.20 1.70
N VAL A 197 0.13 33.71 2.39
CA VAL A 197 0.11 33.43 3.83
C VAL A 197 0.72 34.60 4.60
N ARG A 198 1.87 35.09 4.15
CA ARG A 198 2.58 36.18 4.82
C ARG A 198 3.56 36.86 3.87
N GLU A 199 3.78 38.15 4.12
CA GLU A 199 4.88 38.92 3.55
C GLU A 199 5.70 39.56 4.68
N GLY A 200 6.97 39.76 4.44
CA GLY A 200 7.84 40.40 5.42
C GLY A 200 9.20 40.80 4.84
N THR A 201 9.99 41.41 5.70
CA THR A 201 11.36 41.79 5.39
C THR A 201 12.27 41.14 6.40
N PHE A 202 13.38 40.55 5.98
CA PHE A 202 14.36 40.01 6.90
C PHE A 202 15.02 41.17 7.66
N LEU A 203 14.96 41.10 8.99
CA LEU A 203 15.66 42.03 9.84
C LEU A 203 17.13 41.63 9.88
N ARG A 204 18.02 42.59 9.68
CA ARG A 204 19.45 42.40 9.96
C ARG A 204 19.61 42.40 11.49
N GLU A 205 20.04 41.29 12.07
CA GLU A 205 20.58 41.32 13.41
C GLU A 205 21.93 42.04 13.37
N GLY A 206 22.05 43.08 14.17
CA GLY A 206 23.26 43.88 14.30
C GLY A 206 24.31 43.20 15.18
#